data_057d79bf5ba98279811c1e8d3fc8fc4c
#
_entry.id   057d79bf5ba98279811c1e8d3fc8fc4c
#
_cell.length_a   1.000
_cell.length_b   1.000
_cell.length_c   1.000
_cell.angle_alpha   90.00
_cell.angle_beta   90.00
_cell.angle_gamma   90.00
#
_symmetry.space_group_name_H-M   'P 1'
#
loop_
_entity.id
_entity.type
_entity.pdbx_description
1 polymer ?
#
loop_
_entity_poly.entity_id
_entity_poly.type
_entity_poly.pdbx_seq_one_letter_code
_entity_poly.pdbx_strand_id
1 'polypeptide(L)'
;MRADLSNKNRIVVKIGTSSLIYPNGAINLAGIDELAFVLAALQNQGKEIILVSSGAIGVGMNKLNLKERPVEIPQQQAVAAVGQSELMTIYNQRFQSYSQQTAQILLTRDIIEFPQSRQNVSNTLEQLLTMGIIPIINENDTVAVDELDHLTKFGDNDQLSAIVAQLTKAELLIMLSDIDGFYSANPLNDPEAVLYSEINEITPELLEQATGKGSPYGTGGMTSKLKAAKRILDLNSHMLLANGKQPKIIFDLLAGEPVGTHFYQRTEDEQ
;
A
#
# COMPACT_ATOMS: atom_id res chain seq x y z
N MET A 1 -4.13 -14.71 -21.41
CA MET A 1 -3.12 -13.67 -21.17
C MET A 1 -3.82 -12.63 -20.30
N ARG A 2 -3.24 -12.21 -19.19
CA ARG A 2 -3.85 -11.18 -18.32
C ARG A 2 -4.01 -9.88 -19.12
N ALA A 3 -5.00 -9.06 -18.79
CA ALA A 3 -5.19 -7.76 -19.43
C ALA A 3 -3.95 -6.87 -19.25
N ASP A 4 -3.53 -6.21 -20.32
CA ASP A 4 -2.53 -5.14 -20.27
C ASP A 4 -3.12 -3.93 -19.55
N LEU A 5 -2.47 -3.51 -18.48
CA LEU A 5 -2.87 -2.37 -17.64
C LEU A 5 -1.96 -1.15 -17.86
N SER A 6 -1.10 -1.18 -18.87
CA SER A 6 -0.21 -0.06 -19.22
C SER A 6 -0.95 1.21 -19.61
N ASN A 7 -2.22 1.08 -20.02
CA ASN A 7 -3.12 2.19 -20.35
C ASN A 7 -3.70 2.91 -19.11
N LYS A 8 -3.58 2.33 -17.90
CA LYS A 8 -4.07 2.97 -16.67
C LYS A 8 -3.21 4.18 -16.34
N ASN A 9 -3.87 5.31 -16.09
CA ASN A 9 -3.18 6.59 -15.93
C ASN A 9 -2.93 6.93 -14.47
N ARG A 10 -3.96 6.91 -13.62
CA ARG A 10 -3.84 7.23 -12.19
C ARG A 10 -3.68 5.96 -11.37
N ILE A 11 -2.51 5.84 -10.72
CA ILE A 11 -2.07 4.61 -10.04
C ILE A 11 -1.72 4.91 -8.59
N VAL A 12 -2.36 4.21 -7.66
CA VAL A 12 -1.93 4.17 -6.26
C VAL A 12 -1.02 2.96 -6.07
N VAL A 13 0.17 3.18 -5.52
CA VAL A 13 1.10 2.11 -5.13
C VAL A 13 1.21 2.08 -3.63
N LYS A 14 0.93 0.94 -3.01
CA LYS A 14 1.12 0.72 -1.57
C LYS A 14 2.34 -0.14 -1.33
N ILE A 15 3.23 0.28 -0.43
CA ILE A 15 4.40 -0.48 0.00
C ILE A 15 4.31 -0.84 1.49
N GLY A 16 4.52 -2.11 1.83
CA GLY A 16 4.51 -2.62 3.19
C GLY A 16 5.85 -2.43 3.92
N THR A 17 5.82 -2.48 5.25
CA THR A 17 7.00 -2.32 6.12
C THR A 17 8.07 -3.37 5.80
N SER A 18 7.69 -4.61 5.52
CA SER A 18 8.61 -5.71 5.20
C SER A 18 9.46 -5.48 3.95
N SER A 19 9.01 -4.63 3.03
CA SER A 19 9.80 -4.22 1.86
C SER A 19 10.76 -3.06 2.16
N LEU A 20 10.47 -2.28 3.20
CA LEU A 20 11.23 -1.07 3.58
C LEU A 20 12.27 -1.35 4.68
N ILE A 21 12.04 -2.36 5.50
CA ILE A 21 12.87 -2.72 6.66
C ILE A 21 13.27 -4.19 6.56
N TYR A 22 14.56 -4.47 6.66
CA TYR A 22 15.07 -5.83 6.74
C TYR A 22 14.72 -6.49 8.08
N PRO A 23 14.72 -7.84 8.17
CA PRO A 23 14.47 -8.56 9.44
C PRO A 23 15.42 -8.18 10.59
N ASN A 24 16.62 -7.69 10.28
CA ASN A 24 17.59 -7.20 11.26
C ASN A 24 17.34 -5.75 11.72
N GLY A 25 16.24 -5.11 11.28
CA GLY A 25 15.89 -3.72 11.60
C GLY A 25 16.59 -2.66 10.75
N ALA A 26 17.48 -3.03 9.83
CA ALA A 26 18.12 -2.08 8.92
C ALA A 26 17.14 -1.58 7.85
N ILE A 27 17.27 -0.32 7.45
CA ILE A 27 16.45 0.26 6.38
C ILE A 27 16.91 -0.31 5.03
N ASN A 28 15.98 -0.79 4.23
CA ASN A 28 16.24 -1.29 2.86
C ASN A 28 16.37 -0.13 1.87
N LEU A 29 17.48 0.59 1.94
CA LEU A 29 17.73 1.74 1.06
C LEU A 29 17.76 1.35 -0.43
N ALA A 30 18.21 0.15 -0.76
CA ALA A 30 18.23 -0.35 -2.14
C ALA A 30 16.82 -0.57 -2.68
N GLY A 31 15.93 -1.18 -1.88
CA GLY A 31 14.52 -1.35 -2.26
C GLY A 31 13.77 -0.02 -2.38
N ILE A 32 14.06 0.94 -1.49
CA ILE A 32 13.48 2.29 -1.57
C ILE A 32 13.97 3.02 -2.83
N ASP A 33 15.25 2.89 -3.17
CA ASP A 33 15.81 3.50 -4.38
C ASP A 33 15.21 2.89 -5.65
N GLU A 34 15.08 1.56 -5.71
CA GLU A 34 14.42 0.88 -6.83
C GLU A 34 12.94 1.28 -6.96
N LEU A 35 12.22 1.41 -5.83
CA LEU A 35 10.84 1.91 -5.83
C LEU A 35 10.78 3.34 -6.40
N ALA A 36 11.64 4.23 -5.92
CA ALA A 36 11.68 5.61 -6.42
C ALA A 36 12.00 5.66 -7.92
N PHE A 37 12.94 4.84 -8.40
CA PHE A 37 13.24 4.70 -9.83
C PHE A 37 12.00 4.29 -10.64
N VAL A 38 11.30 3.23 -10.21
CA VAL A 38 10.11 2.71 -10.92
C VAL A 38 9.01 3.75 -10.98
N LEU A 39 8.69 4.38 -9.82
CA LEU A 39 7.62 5.36 -9.75
C LEU A 39 7.96 6.63 -10.55
N ALA A 40 9.21 7.08 -10.51
CA ALA A 40 9.69 8.19 -11.32
C ALA A 40 9.63 7.88 -12.83
N ALA A 41 9.97 6.66 -13.24
CA ALA A 41 9.85 6.23 -14.63
C ALA A 41 8.41 6.25 -15.14
N LEU A 42 7.46 5.81 -14.32
CA LEU A 42 6.03 5.86 -14.63
C LEU A 42 5.50 7.30 -14.70
N GLN A 43 5.91 8.15 -13.76
CA GLN A 43 5.59 9.59 -13.77
C GLN A 43 6.10 10.28 -15.05
N ASN A 44 7.33 9.96 -15.48
CA ASN A 44 7.91 10.48 -16.71
C ASN A 44 7.20 9.98 -17.99
N GLN A 45 6.45 8.88 -17.90
CA GLN A 45 5.56 8.40 -18.97
C GLN A 45 4.20 9.12 -18.98
N GLY A 46 4.00 10.10 -18.11
CA GLY A 46 2.76 10.86 -18.00
C GLY A 46 1.71 10.25 -17.08
N LYS A 47 2.05 9.22 -16.29
CA LYS A 47 1.14 8.65 -15.30
C LYS A 47 1.09 9.50 -14.04
N GLU A 48 -0.05 9.51 -13.37
CA GLU A 48 -0.25 10.15 -12.07
C GLU A 48 -0.03 9.11 -10.96
N ILE A 49 1.09 9.25 -10.24
CA ILE A 49 1.52 8.28 -9.22
C ILE A 49 1.26 8.81 -7.82
N ILE A 50 0.69 7.95 -6.99
CA ILE A 50 0.44 8.19 -5.56
C ILE A 50 1.07 7.04 -4.79
N LEU A 51 1.94 7.35 -3.81
CA LEU A 51 2.55 6.34 -2.95
C LEU A 51 1.88 6.32 -1.58
N VAL A 52 1.39 5.15 -1.15
CA VAL A 52 0.97 4.90 0.23
C VAL A 52 2.05 4.05 0.91
N SER A 53 2.73 4.65 1.88
CA SER A 53 3.87 4.04 2.56
C SER A 53 3.50 3.57 3.96
N SER A 54 4.21 2.56 4.41
CA SER A 54 4.28 2.11 5.80
C SER A 54 5.67 2.38 6.37
N GLY A 55 5.97 1.85 7.56
CA GLY A 55 7.33 1.70 8.05
C GLY A 55 7.82 2.82 8.96
N ALA A 56 7.01 3.83 9.31
CA ALA A 56 7.42 4.92 10.18
C ALA A 56 8.02 4.42 11.52
N ILE A 57 7.33 3.52 12.21
CA ILE A 57 7.83 2.94 13.47
C ILE A 57 9.16 2.19 13.22
N GLY A 58 9.25 1.36 12.18
CA GLY A 58 10.47 0.61 11.88
C GLY A 58 11.68 1.50 11.59
N VAL A 59 11.48 2.56 10.81
CA VAL A 59 12.52 3.57 10.54
C VAL A 59 12.88 4.33 11.81
N GLY A 60 11.90 4.67 12.65
CA GLY A 60 12.14 5.33 13.94
C GLY A 60 12.94 4.45 14.91
N MET A 61 12.63 3.17 14.99
CA MET A 61 13.41 2.20 15.78
C MET A 61 14.86 2.13 15.31
N ASN A 62 15.08 2.07 14.00
CA ASN A 62 16.43 2.09 13.42
C ASN A 62 17.17 3.37 13.78
N LYS A 63 16.55 4.53 13.57
CA LYS A 63 17.15 5.84 13.86
C LYS A 63 17.51 6.02 15.32
N LEU A 64 16.69 5.49 16.24
CA LEU A 64 16.88 5.56 17.69
C LEU A 64 17.69 4.37 18.26
N ASN A 65 18.15 3.45 17.38
CA ASN A 65 18.87 2.23 17.77
C ASN A 65 18.10 1.36 18.79
N LEU A 66 16.78 1.30 18.69
CA LEU A 66 15.94 0.46 19.53
C LEU A 66 15.98 -0.98 19.03
N LYS A 67 16.28 -1.92 19.95
CA LYS A 67 16.34 -3.36 19.65
C LYS A 67 14.97 -4.02 19.65
N GLU A 68 14.04 -3.48 20.45
CA GLU A 68 12.69 -4.02 20.63
C GLU A 68 11.66 -2.94 20.33
N ARG A 69 10.52 -3.37 19.78
CA ARG A 69 9.40 -2.47 19.52
C ARG A 69 8.80 -2.01 20.86
N PRO A 70 8.59 -0.70 21.03
CA PRO A 70 7.91 -0.19 22.22
C PRO A 70 6.53 -0.81 22.38
N VAL A 71 6.17 -1.14 23.62
CA VAL A 71 4.84 -1.69 23.96
C VAL A 71 3.85 -0.56 24.22
N GLU A 72 4.30 0.48 24.94
CA GLU A 72 3.44 1.60 25.32
C GLU A 72 3.09 2.50 24.12
N ILE A 73 1.79 2.85 24.00
CA ILE A 73 1.29 3.68 22.89
C ILE A 73 2.04 5.01 22.77
N PRO A 74 2.26 5.81 23.85
CA PRO A 74 3.00 7.08 23.72
C PRO A 74 4.42 6.89 23.19
N GLN A 75 5.08 5.78 23.53
CA GLN A 75 6.41 5.47 23.01
C GLN A 75 6.35 5.09 21.52
N GLN A 76 5.35 4.31 21.10
CA GLN A 76 5.14 4.00 19.69
C GLN A 76 4.89 5.26 18.87
N GLN A 77 4.05 6.16 19.35
CA GLN A 77 3.74 7.45 18.73
C GLN A 77 5.01 8.31 18.59
N ALA A 78 5.80 8.42 19.66
CA ALA A 78 7.07 9.17 19.64
C ALA A 78 8.08 8.57 18.63
N VAL A 79 8.22 7.24 18.61
CA VAL A 79 9.07 6.54 17.64
C VAL A 79 8.56 6.73 16.21
N ALA A 80 7.25 6.68 15.98
CA ALA A 80 6.64 6.95 14.68
C ALA A 80 6.91 8.39 14.21
N ALA A 81 6.84 9.37 15.11
CA ALA A 81 7.14 10.78 14.80
C ALA A 81 8.58 10.96 14.28
N VAL A 82 9.56 10.36 14.96
CA VAL A 82 10.97 10.37 14.52
C VAL A 82 11.14 9.64 13.20
N GLY A 83 10.52 8.46 13.09
CA GLY A 83 10.67 7.62 11.90
C GLY A 83 9.98 8.18 10.67
N GLN A 84 8.82 8.83 10.82
CA GLN A 84 8.13 9.45 9.70
C GLN A 84 8.96 10.61 9.10
N SER A 85 9.59 11.41 9.94
CA SER A 85 10.49 12.48 9.49
C SER A 85 11.69 11.94 8.71
N GLU A 86 12.32 10.88 9.23
CA GLU A 86 13.47 10.22 8.57
C GLU A 86 13.05 9.54 7.27
N LEU A 87 11.91 8.83 7.26
CA LEU A 87 11.38 8.16 6.09
C LEU A 87 11.13 9.15 4.94
N MET A 88 10.54 10.31 5.24
CA MET A 88 10.35 11.36 4.24
C MET A 88 11.67 11.95 3.74
N THR A 89 12.67 12.09 4.62
CA THR A 89 14.02 12.51 4.21
C THR A 89 14.61 11.53 3.20
N ILE A 90 14.50 10.23 3.46
CA ILE A 90 14.99 9.18 2.56
C ILE A 90 14.23 9.22 1.21
N TYR A 91 12.90 9.28 1.23
CA TYR A 91 12.12 9.37 -0.01
C TYR A 91 12.48 10.62 -0.82
N ASN A 92 12.52 11.79 -0.19
CA ASN A 92 12.88 13.04 -0.87
C ASN A 92 14.24 12.93 -1.57
N GLN A 93 15.27 12.40 -0.90
CA GLN A 93 16.58 12.20 -1.49
C GLN A 93 16.55 11.25 -2.68
N ARG A 94 15.82 10.12 -2.59
CA ARG A 94 15.75 9.14 -3.68
C ARG A 94 14.96 9.66 -4.88
N PHE A 95 13.79 10.23 -4.67
CA PHE A 95 13.00 10.81 -5.76
C PHE A 95 13.70 12.01 -6.42
N GLN A 96 14.40 12.84 -5.64
CA GLN A 96 15.18 13.96 -6.17
C GLN A 96 16.30 13.48 -7.12
N SER A 97 16.90 12.31 -6.88
CA SER A 97 17.89 11.70 -7.78
C SER A 97 17.33 11.41 -9.17
N TYR A 98 16.01 11.25 -9.27
CA TYR A 98 15.26 11.03 -10.53
C TYR A 98 14.49 12.28 -10.98
N SER A 99 14.83 13.46 -10.45
CA SER A 99 14.19 14.75 -10.77
C SER A 99 12.69 14.80 -10.48
N GLN A 100 12.22 14.01 -9.50
CA GLN A 100 10.83 14.03 -9.06
C GLN A 100 10.68 14.78 -7.74
N GLN A 101 9.57 15.51 -7.61
CA GLN A 101 9.16 16.16 -6.37
C GLN A 101 8.16 15.29 -5.63
N THR A 102 8.24 15.31 -4.30
CA THR A 102 7.31 14.57 -3.44
C THR A 102 6.65 15.49 -2.42
N ALA A 103 5.47 15.14 -1.95
CA ALA A 103 4.77 15.85 -0.90
C ALA A 103 4.23 14.86 0.14
N GLN A 104 4.37 15.18 1.43
CA GLN A 104 3.84 14.35 2.52
C GLN A 104 2.39 14.69 2.80
N ILE A 105 1.55 13.65 2.96
CA ILE A 105 0.20 13.75 3.51
C ILE A 105 0.04 12.68 4.59
N LEU A 106 -0.31 13.11 5.80
CA LEU A 106 -0.61 12.22 6.91
C LEU A 106 -2.11 12.25 7.21
N LEU A 107 -2.71 11.07 7.24
CA LEU A 107 -4.16 10.91 7.40
C LEU A 107 -4.47 10.08 8.64
N THR A 108 -5.59 10.40 9.27
CA THR A 108 -6.27 9.56 10.24
C THR A 108 -7.68 9.24 9.73
N ARG A 109 -8.28 8.18 10.21
CA ARG A 109 -9.57 7.73 9.72
C ARG A 109 -10.68 8.76 9.91
N ASP A 110 -10.71 9.43 11.05
CA ASP A 110 -11.67 10.47 11.35
C ASP A 110 -11.62 11.63 10.35
N ILE A 111 -10.44 12.05 9.90
CA ILE A 111 -10.30 13.08 8.85
C ILE A 111 -11.03 12.65 7.57
N ILE A 112 -10.98 11.38 7.21
CA ILE A 112 -11.64 10.86 6.01
C ILE A 112 -13.15 10.74 6.19
N GLU A 113 -13.62 10.48 7.40
CA GLU A 113 -15.04 10.36 7.73
C GLU A 113 -15.76 11.72 7.76
N PHE A 114 -15.07 12.81 8.08
CA PHE A 114 -15.63 14.16 8.05
C PHE A 114 -15.71 14.72 6.63
N PRO A 115 -16.92 15.07 6.10
CA PRO A 115 -17.08 15.47 4.71
C PRO A 115 -16.19 16.63 4.27
N GLN A 116 -16.06 17.66 5.11
CA GLN A 116 -15.24 18.83 4.79
C GLN A 116 -13.75 18.50 4.75
N SER A 117 -13.25 17.73 5.73
CA SER A 117 -11.85 17.31 5.78
C SER A 117 -11.52 16.38 4.62
N ARG A 118 -12.41 15.44 4.33
CA ARG A 118 -12.31 14.55 3.17
C ARG A 118 -12.22 15.33 1.85
N GLN A 119 -13.06 16.37 1.67
CA GLN A 119 -13.01 17.22 0.46
C GLN A 119 -11.68 17.98 0.38
N ASN A 120 -11.17 18.50 1.50
CA ASN A 120 -9.90 19.22 1.54
C ASN A 120 -8.73 18.30 1.15
N VAL A 121 -8.70 17.05 1.67
CA VAL A 121 -7.70 16.05 1.30
C VAL A 121 -7.78 15.74 -0.21
N SER A 122 -8.99 15.51 -0.72
CA SER A 122 -9.19 15.23 -2.15
C SER A 122 -8.69 16.39 -3.03
N ASN A 123 -9.02 17.62 -2.67
CA ASN A 123 -8.56 18.82 -3.39
C ASN A 123 -7.02 18.96 -3.35
N THR A 124 -6.41 18.68 -2.20
CA THR A 124 -4.94 18.74 -2.06
C THR A 124 -4.27 17.69 -2.94
N LEU A 125 -4.77 16.45 -2.93
CA LEU A 125 -4.25 15.37 -3.77
C LEU A 125 -4.36 15.71 -5.25
N GLU A 126 -5.53 16.19 -5.69
CA GLU A 126 -5.75 16.58 -7.09
C GLU A 126 -4.81 17.72 -7.51
N GLN A 127 -4.61 18.71 -6.63
CA GLN A 127 -3.70 19.81 -6.93
C GLN A 127 -2.24 19.34 -7.04
N LEU A 128 -1.78 18.43 -6.15
CA LEU A 128 -0.42 17.87 -6.22
C LEU A 128 -0.21 17.08 -7.52
N LEU A 129 -1.18 16.26 -7.91
CA LEU A 129 -1.12 15.50 -9.17
C LEU A 129 -1.06 16.44 -10.39
N THR A 130 -1.89 17.49 -10.40
CA THR A 130 -1.86 18.51 -11.46
C THR A 130 -0.51 19.23 -11.55
N MET A 131 0.18 19.40 -10.43
CA MET A 131 1.53 19.99 -10.37
C MET A 131 2.64 19.00 -10.74
N GLY A 132 2.32 17.75 -11.03
CA GLY A 132 3.29 16.69 -11.31
C GLY A 132 4.10 16.25 -10.07
N ILE A 133 3.56 16.47 -8.87
CA ILE A 133 4.20 16.10 -7.59
C ILE A 133 3.64 14.75 -7.15
N ILE A 134 4.52 13.83 -6.72
CA ILE A 134 4.14 12.51 -6.20
C ILE A 134 3.73 12.65 -4.73
N PRO A 135 2.43 12.49 -4.36
CA PRO A 135 2.03 12.46 -2.96
C PRO A 135 2.53 11.17 -2.30
N ILE A 136 3.14 11.30 -1.13
CA ILE A 136 3.49 10.18 -0.25
C ILE A 136 2.59 10.23 0.97
N ILE A 137 1.72 9.25 1.09
CA ILE A 137 0.67 9.19 2.10
C ILE A 137 1.02 8.12 3.12
N ASN A 138 0.81 8.43 4.40
CA ASN A 138 0.88 7.47 5.49
C ASN A 138 -0.21 7.76 6.52
N GLU A 139 -0.46 6.79 7.41
CA GLU A 139 -1.25 7.06 8.61
C GLU A 139 -0.51 8.03 9.53
N ASN A 140 -1.24 8.90 10.21
CA ASN A 140 -0.68 9.78 11.22
C ASN A 140 -0.58 9.04 12.56
N ASP A 141 0.38 8.12 12.66
CA ASP A 141 0.64 7.31 13.86
C ASP A 141 0.91 8.15 15.11
N THR A 142 1.20 9.45 14.97
CA THR A 142 1.49 10.32 16.12
C THR A 142 0.25 10.71 16.91
N VAL A 143 -0.90 10.66 16.28
CA VAL A 143 -2.20 11.05 16.89
C VAL A 143 -3.25 9.94 16.80
N ALA A 144 -2.98 8.86 16.06
CA ALA A 144 -3.86 7.70 15.98
C ALA A 144 -3.83 6.92 17.30
N VAL A 145 -4.99 6.59 17.87
CA VAL A 145 -5.12 5.91 19.17
C VAL A 145 -5.85 4.59 18.98
N ASP A 146 -5.21 3.48 19.40
CA ASP A 146 -5.81 2.14 19.35
C ASP A 146 -6.93 1.90 20.38
N GLU A 147 -6.91 2.64 21.49
CA GLU A 147 -7.73 2.33 22.70
C GLU A 147 -9.12 2.97 22.72
N LEU A 148 -9.37 3.99 21.92
CA LEU A 148 -10.66 4.66 21.84
C LEU A 148 -11.39 4.31 20.54
N ASP A 149 -12.03 3.15 20.53
CA ASP A 149 -13.08 2.74 19.57
C ASP A 149 -12.69 2.57 18.09
N HIS A 150 -11.48 2.19 17.72
CA HIS A 150 -11.11 1.97 16.30
C HIS A 150 -11.45 3.13 15.33
N LEU A 151 -11.86 4.29 15.87
CA LEU A 151 -12.39 5.41 15.08
C LEU A 151 -11.30 6.23 14.39
N THR A 152 -10.10 6.29 14.97
CA THR A 152 -9.03 7.14 14.44
C THR A 152 -7.99 6.39 13.61
N LYS A 153 -7.94 5.06 13.71
CA LYS A 153 -6.97 4.22 12.99
C LYS A 153 -7.59 3.50 11.80
N PHE A 154 -6.89 3.46 10.69
CA PHE A 154 -7.33 2.70 9.51
C PHE A 154 -7.25 1.18 9.71
N GLY A 155 -6.54 0.72 10.74
CA GLY A 155 -6.27 -0.69 11.02
C GLY A 155 -4.99 -1.18 10.34
N ASP A 156 -4.78 -0.80 9.09
CA ASP A 156 -3.52 -0.94 8.36
C ASP A 156 -3.51 -0.09 7.08
N ASN A 157 -2.32 0.03 6.47
CA ASN A 157 -2.15 0.81 5.24
C ASN A 157 -2.76 0.15 3.99
N ASP A 158 -3.23 -1.10 4.07
CA ASP A 158 -3.98 -1.73 2.98
C ASP A 158 -5.34 -1.02 2.82
N GLN A 159 -6.05 -0.80 3.95
CA GLN A 159 -7.31 -0.05 3.96
C GLN A 159 -7.11 1.41 3.58
N LEU A 160 -6.07 2.06 4.12
CA LEU A 160 -5.72 3.43 3.76
C LEU A 160 -5.50 3.56 2.24
N SER A 161 -4.77 2.62 1.62
CA SER A 161 -4.49 2.66 0.18
C SER A 161 -5.75 2.54 -0.68
N ALA A 162 -6.70 1.69 -0.28
CA ALA A 162 -7.98 1.56 -0.98
C ALA A 162 -8.85 2.82 -0.82
N ILE A 163 -8.83 3.47 0.35
CA ILE A 163 -9.50 4.76 0.57
C ILE A 163 -8.87 5.86 -0.27
N VAL A 164 -7.53 5.92 -0.33
CA VAL A 164 -6.81 6.88 -1.18
C VAL A 164 -7.16 6.67 -2.66
N ALA A 165 -7.21 5.42 -3.13
CA ALA A 165 -7.64 5.11 -4.48
C ALA A 165 -9.06 5.59 -4.76
N GLN A 166 -9.98 5.42 -3.81
CA GLN A 166 -11.34 5.95 -3.90
C GLN A 166 -11.38 7.48 -3.95
N LEU A 167 -10.64 8.17 -3.08
CA LEU A 167 -10.61 9.64 -2.99
C LEU A 167 -10.05 10.29 -4.27
N THR A 168 -9.08 9.64 -4.87
CA THR A 168 -8.39 10.13 -6.07
C THR A 168 -8.98 9.57 -7.36
N LYS A 169 -10.00 8.69 -7.26
CA LYS A 169 -10.57 7.96 -8.41
C LYS A 169 -9.49 7.24 -9.22
N ALA A 170 -8.56 6.60 -8.53
CA ALA A 170 -7.49 5.86 -9.18
C ALA A 170 -8.04 4.66 -9.96
N GLU A 171 -7.50 4.44 -11.14
CA GLU A 171 -7.88 3.33 -12.02
C GLU A 171 -7.25 2.00 -11.59
N LEU A 172 -6.14 2.09 -10.84
CA LEU A 172 -5.38 0.94 -10.41
C LEU A 172 -4.78 1.16 -9.02
N LEU A 173 -4.92 0.15 -8.15
CA LEU A 173 -4.18 0.01 -6.90
C LEU A 173 -3.16 -1.13 -7.05
N ILE A 174 -1.88 -0.86 -6.90
CA ILE A 174 -0.83 -1.87 -6.81
C ILE A 174 -0.41 -2.02 -5.35
N MET A 175 -0.63 -3.20 -4.79
CA MET A 175 -0.30 -3.52 -3.40
C MET A 175 0.94 -4.41 -3.35
N LEU A 176 2.07 -3.84 -2.96
CA LEU A 176 3.32 -4.55 -2.75
C LEU A 176 3.41 -5.07 -1.32
N SER A 177 3.55 -6.38 -1.17
CA SER A 177 3.52 -7.11 0.10
C SER A 177 4.72 -8.05 0.21
N ASP A 178 4.76 -8.85 1.28
CA ASP A 178 5.75 -9.91 1.52
C ASP A 178 5.35 -11.26 0.90
N ILE A 179 4.20 -11.33 0.24
CA ILE A 179 3.69 -12.52 -0.44
C ILE A 179 3.56 -12.27 -1.94
N ASP A 180 3.63 -13.34 -2.74
CA ASP A 180 3.58 -13.23 -4.20
C ASP A 180 2.19 -12.90 -4.74
N GLY A 181 1.13 -13.12 -3.95
CA GLY A 181 -0.25 -12.84 -4.30
C GLY A 181 -1.21 -13.56 -3.35
N PHE A 182 -2.45 -13.79 -3.78
CA PHE A 182 -3.44 -14.54 -3.02
C PHE A 182 -3.39 -16.02 -3.36
N TYR A 183 -3.28 -16.88 -2.33
CA TYR A 183 -3.19 -18.32 -2.47
C TYR A 183 -4.44 -19.04 -1.96
N SER A 184 -4.71 -20.24 -2.48
CA SER A 184 -5.80 -21.13 -2.02
C SER A 184 -5.65 -21.56 -0.56
N ALA A 185 -4.41 -21.60 -0.04
CA ALA A 185 -4.05 -21.88 1.34
C ALA A 185 -2.73 -21.15 1.68
N ASN A 186 -2.28 -21.22 2.94
CA ASN A 186 -0.98 -20.64 3.28
C ASN A 186 0.16 -21.49 2.68
N PRO A 187 0.95 -20.94 1.71
CA PRO A 187 2.00 -21.71 1.04
C PRO A 187 3.16 -22.14 1.94
N LEU A 188 3.29 -21.57 3.13
CA LEU A 188 4.28 -22.01 4.13
C LEU A 188 3.85 -23.29 4.85
N ASN A 189 2.55 -23.56 4.91
CA ASN A 189 1.96 -24.70 5.63
C ASN A 189 1.42 -25.77 4.69
N ASP A 190 1.12 -25.40 3.44
CA ASP A 190 0.52 -26.27 2.44
C ASP A 190 1.30 -26.18 1.12
N PRO A 191 2.12 -27.19 0.77
CA PRO A 191 2.87 -27.23 -0.48
C PRO A 191 1.98 -27.28 -1.74
N GLU A 192 0.70 -27.68 -1.61
CA GLU A 192 -0.27 -27.74 -2.71
C GLU A 192 -1.04 -26.40 -2.88
N ALA A 193 -0.68 -25.37 -2.09
CA ALA A 193 -1.29 -24.06 -2.20
C ALA A 193 -1.06 -23.46 -3.61
N VAL A 194 -2.15 -23.11 -4.28
CA VAL A 194 -2.14 -22.54 -5.63
C VAL A 194 -2.30 -21.03 -5.57
N LEU A 195 -1.44 -20.30 -6.28
CA LEU A 195 -1.58 -18.85 -6.46
C LEU A 195 -2.75 -18.57 -7.42
N TYR A 196 -3.71 -17.78 -6.97
CA TYR A 196 -4.76 -17.27 -7.85
C TYR A 196 -4.20 -16.14 -8.73
N SER A 197 -4.22 -16.34 -10.03
CA SER A 197 -3.79 -15.31 -10.98
C SER A 197 -4.79 -14.16 -11.07
N GLU A 198 -6.08 -14.48 -10.99
CA GLU A 198 -7.19 -13.52 -11.14
C GLU A 198 -8.31 -13.84 -10.16
N ILE A 199 -8.95 -12.80 -9.60
CA ILE A 199 -10.11 -12.88 -8.75
C ILE A 199 -11.09 -11.79 -9.18
N ASN A 200 -12.32 -12.22 -9.57
CA ASN A 200 -13.34 -11.32 -10.11
C ASN A 200 -14.41 -10.96 -9.08
N GLU A 201 -14.50 -11.72 -7.99
CA GLU A 201 -15.47 -11.51 -6.93
C GLU A 201 -14.87 -11.90 -5.57
N ILE A 202 -15.16 -11.11 -4.54
CA ILE A 202 -14.79 -11.41 -3.15
C ILE A 202 -15.99 -12.02 -2.45
N THR A 203 -16.06 -13.35 -2.47
CA THR A 203 -17.14 -14.10 -1.82
C THR A 203 -16.93 -14.22 -0.30
N PRO A 204 -17.99 -14.51 0.48
CA PRO A 204 -17.85 -14.81 1.90
C PRO A 204 -16.88 -15.96 2.18
N GLU A 205 -16.90 -17.00 1.34
CA GLU A 205 -16.02 -18.17 1.46
C GLU A 205 -14.56 -17.78 1.29
N LEU A 206 -14.26 -16.86 0.34
CA LEU A 206 -12.89 -16.35 0.12
C LEU A 206 -12.41 -15.55 1.34
N LEU A 207 -13.29 -14.79 1.97
CA LEU A 207 -12.98 -14.06 3.22
C LEU A 207 -12.76 -15.03 4.39
N GLU A 208 -13.52 -16.11 4.49
CA GLU A 208 -13.35 -17.16 5.51
C GLU A 208 -12.01 -17.88 5.33
N GLN A 209 -11.61 -18.21 4.11
CA GLN A 209 -10.28 -18.78 3.82
C GLN A 209 -9.14 -17.88 4.32
N ALA A 210 -9.29 -16.57 4.16
CA ALA A 210 -8.31 -15.60 4.62
C ALA A 210 -8.23 -15.46 6.15
N THR A 211 -9.31 -15.79 6.87
CA THR A 211 -9.39 -15.73 8.34
C THR A 211 -8.97 -17.02 9.04
N GLY A 212 -8.63 -18.08 8.29
CA GLY A 212 -8.40 -19.45 8.74
C GLY A 212 -7.67 -19.57 10.08
N LYS A 213 -8.20 -20.44 10.96
CA LYS A 213 -7.65 -20.79 12.28
C LYS A 213 -6.23 -21.33 12.11
N GLY A 214 -5.21 -20.53 12.42
CA GLY A 214 -3.82 -20.98 12.45
C GLY A 214 -2.84 -20.17 11.59
N SER A 215 -3.23 -19.05 11.01
CA SER A 215 -2.28 -18.16 10.37
C SER A 215 -1.44 -17.44 11.45
N PRO A 216 -0.12 -17.69 11.57
CA PRO A 216 0.76 -16.95 12.49
C PRO A 216 0.90 -15.47 12.08
N TYR A 217 0.44 -15.11 10.90
CA TYR A 217 0.34 -13.73 10.42
C TYR A 217 -0.98 -13.12 10.88
N GLY A 218 -1.08 -12.94 12.22
CA GLY A 218 -2.26 -12.49 12.93
C GLY A 218 -3.07 -11.41 12.26
N THR A 219 -4.35 -11.58 12.38
CA THR A 219 -5.49 -10.62 12.44
C THR A 219 -5.57 -9.45 11.44
N GLY A 220 -4.57 -9.15 10.63
CA GLY A 220 -4.58 -8.04 9.66
C GLY A 220 -4.25 -8.47 8.23
N GLY A 221 -3.33 -9.40 8.04
CA GLY A 221 -2.64 -9.63 6.78
C GLY A 221 -3.52 -9.84 5.53
N MET A 222 -4.05 -11.04 5.32
CA MET A 222 -4.79 -11.37 4.09
C MET A 222 -6.23 -10.84 4.08
N THR A 223 -6.91 -10.90 5.22
CA THR A 223 -8.28 -10.37 5.36
C THR A 223 -8.35 -8.88 5.04
N SER A 224 -7.34 -8.10 5.46
CA SER A 224 -7.29 -6.69 5.15
C SER A 224 -7.09 -6.43 3.65
N LYS A 225 -6.23 -7.20 3.00
CA LYS A 225 -6.02 -7.14 1.54
C LYS A 225 -7.28 -7.45 0.76
N LEU A 226 -8.04 -8.48 1.17
CA LEU A 226 -9.32 -8.81 0.53
C LEU A 226 -10.39 -7.73 0.77
N LYS A 227 -10.44 -7.12 1.95
CA LYS A 227 -11.34 -5.98 2.20
C LYS A 227 -10.96 -4.77 1.33
N ALA A 228 -9.67 -4.51 1.14
CA ALA A 228 -9.19 -3.48 0.22
C ALA A 228 -9.56 -3.83 -1.23
N ALA A 229 -9.33 -5.07 -1.66
CA ALA A 229 -9.73 -5.56 -2.99
C ALA A 229 -11.23 -5.40 -3.21
N LYS A 230 -12.07 -5.78 -2.25
CA LYS A 230 -13.53 -5.59 -2.35
C LYS A 230 -13.90 -4.14 -2.59
N ARG A 231 -13.31 -3.20 -1.82
CA ARG A 231 -13.55 -1.76 -2.02
C ARG A 231 -13.15 -1.28 -3.42
N ILE A 232 -12.05 -1.79 -3.96
CA ILE A 232 -11.58 -1.44 -5.32
C ILE A 232 -12.52 -2.02 -6.39
N LEU A 233 -12.96 -3.26 -6.22
CA LEU A 233 -13.95 -3.87 -7.12
C LEU A 233 -15.27 -3.10 -7.11
N ASP A 234 -15.76 -2.67 -5.94
CA ASP A 234 -16.99 -1.87 -5.81
C ASP A 234 -16.88 -0.50 -6.54
N LEU A 235 -15.69 -0.06 -6.92
CA LEU A 235 -15.42 1.15 -7.71
C LEU A 235 -15.23 0.86 -9.21
N ASN A 236 -15.38 -0.38 -9.66
CA ASN A 236 -15.02 -0.84 -11.01
C ASN A 236 -13.57 -0.51 -11.38
N SER A 237 -12.67 -0.50 -10.39
CA SER A 237 -11.24 -0.29 -10.56
C SER A 237 -10.50 -1.62 -10.41
N HIS A 238 -9.20 -1.61 -10.73
CA HIS A 238 -8.34 -2.79 -10.67
C HIS A 238 -7.46 -2.77 -9.43
N MET A 239 -7.17 -3.95 -8.85
CA MET A 239 -6.12 -4.09 -7.84
C MET A 239 -5.17 -5.21 -8.23
N LEU A 240 -3.88 -4.97 -8.04
CA LEU A 240 -2.81 -5.96 -8.20
C LEU A 240 -2.14 -6.20 -6.85
N LEU A 241 -2.00 -7.46 -6.45
CA LEU A 241 -1.27 -7.87 -5.26
C LEU A 241 -0.04 -8.67 -5.68
N ALA A 242 1.14 -8.24 -5.27
CA ALA A 242 2.40 -8.88 -5.62
C ALA A 242 3.48 -8.71 -4.54
N ASN A 243 4.58 -9.43 -4.72
CA ASN A 243 5.74 -9.36 -3.83
C ASN A 243 6.54 -8.08 -4.05
N GLY A 244 6.69 -7.29 -3.00
CA GLY A 244 7.40 -6.00 -3.02
C GLY A 244 8.90 -6.07 -2.80
N LYS A 245 9.52 -7.27 -2.75
CA LYS A 245 10.98 -7.40 -2.60
C LYS A 245 11.75 -6.75 -3.74
N GLN A 246 11.19 -6.79 -4.94
CA GLN A 246 11.74 -6.18 -6.14
C GLN A 246 10.70 -5.25 -6.76
N PRO A 247 10.70 -3.95 -6.46
CA PRO A 247 9.70 -3.00 -6.96
C PRO A 247 9.56 -2.93 -8.48
N LYS A 248 10.58 -3.35 -9.25
CA LYS A 248 10.51 -3.47 -10.71
C LYS A 248 9.40 -4.41 -11.20
N ILE A 249 8.89 -5.31 -10.36
CA ILE A 249 7.73 -6.14 -10.67
C ILE A 249 6.51 -5.33 -11.13
N ILE A 250 6.46 -4.02 -10.77
CA ILE A 250 5.40 -3.12 -11.21
C ILE A 250 5.34 -3.04 -12.75
N PHE A 251 6.48 -3.08 -13.44
CA PHE A 251 6.50 -3.06 -14.91
C PHE A 251 5.88 -4.33 -15.50
N ASP A 252 6.22 -5.49 -14.92
CA ASP A 252 5.67 -6.79 -15.36
C ASP A 252 4.16 -6.85 -15.10
N LEU A 253 3.72 -6.35 -13.92
CA LEU A 253 2.31 -6.25 -13.56
C LEU A 253 1.52 -5.39 -14.55
N LEU A 254 2.06 -4.23 -14.93
CA LEU A 254 1.43 -3.33 -15.90
C LEU A 254 1.41 -3.90 -17.32
N ALA A 255 2.43 -4.64 -17.70
CA ALA A 255 2.51 -5.34 -19.00
C ALA A 255 1.57 -6.56 -19.10
N GLY A 256 0.86 -6.93 -18.03
CA GLY A 256 -0.04 -8.08 -18.02
C GLY A 256 0.65 -9.42 -17.87
N GLU A 257 1.91 -9.43 -17.40
CA GLU A 257 2.59 -10.68 -17.09
C GLU A 257 1.87 -11.45 -15.97
N PRO A 258 1.92 -12.80 -15.97
CA PRO A 258 1.19 -13.65 -15.03
C PRO A 258 1.85 -13.70 -13.64
N VAL A 259 2.21 -12.54 -13.08
CA VAL A 259 2.80 -12.37 -11.74
C VAL A 259 1.78 -11.77 -10.79
N GLY A 260 1.79 -12.20 -9.53
CA GLY A 260 0.84 -11.73 -8.52
C GLY A 260 -0.61 -12.15 -8.77
N THR A 261 -1.53 -11.52 -8.07
CA THR A 261 -2.98 -11.70 -8.21
C THR A 261 -3.63 -10.41 -8.70
N HIS A 262 -4.46 -10.50 -9.73
CA HIS A 262 -5.25 -9.41 -10.28
C HIS A 262 -6.69 -9.51 -9.82
N PHE A 263 -7.18 -8.49 -9.15
CA PHE A 263 -8.57 -8.32 -8.73
C PHE A 263 -9.26 -7.30 -9.65
N TYR A 264 -10.34 -7.70 -10.32
CA TYR A 264 -11.11 -6.83 -11.21
C TYR A 264 -12.52 -7.40 -11.42
N GLN A 265 -13.49 -6.54 -11.72
CA GLN A 265 -14.80 -7.00 -12.15
C GLN A 265 -14.77 -7.32 -13.64
N ARG A 266 -15.33 -8.49 -14.05
CA ARG A 266 -15.55 -8.78 -15.48
C ARG A 266 -16.61 -7.84 -16.01
N THR A 267 -16.35 -7.23 -17.14
CA THR A 267 -17.36 -6.50 -17.90
C THR A 267 -18.29 -7.48 -18.62
N GLU A 268 -19.54 -7.07 -18.88
CA GLU A 268 -20.53 -7.92 -19.58
C GLU A 268 -20.06 -8.37 -20.98
N ASP A 269 -19.13 -7.63 -21.58
CA ASP A 269 -18.53 -7.96 -22.91
C ASP A 269 -17.45 -9.06 -22.83
N GLU A 270 -17.04 -9.51 -21.65
CA GLU A 270 -16.04 -10.55 -21.43
C GLU A 270 -16.66 -11.89 -20.93
N GLN A 271 -17.98 -11.99 -20.92
CA GLN A 271 -18.72 -13.24 -20.69
C GLN A 271 -19.00 -13.95 -22.02
#